data_1a3150a0ebdd1538041bcf1fb2496957
#
_entry.id   1a3150a0ebdd1538041bcf1fb2496957
#
_cell.length_a   1.000
_cell.length_b   1.000
_cell.length_c   1.000
_cell.angle_alpha   90.00
_cell.angle_beta   90.00
_cell.angle_gamma   90.00
#
_symmetry.space_group_name_H-M   'P 1'
#
loop_
_entity.id
_entity.type
_entity.pdbx_description
1 polymer ?
#
loop_
_entity_poly.entity_id
_entity_poly.type
_entity_poly.pdbx_seq_one_letter_code
_entity_poly.pdbx_strand_id
1 'polypeptide(L)'
;MAHTYLVPYDGSDNAKKALNWAIDYAKLTKARLEVLNIQPSFKTVHAKTLFNKQDIEEYQCQLFNECTTGVEDALKNSGAEYSLQMGVGDPKEVLVETVKASRETANPIDLIIMGSRGTNPFFGGVLGSVSYAMINSGVCPVMIIPQEK
;
A
#
# COMPACT_ATOMS: atom_id res chain seq x y z
N MET A 1 11.77 -16.39 -13.21
CA MET A 1 11.21 -15.04 -13.23
C MET A 1 10.97 -14.57 -11.81
N ALA A 2 11.38 -13.34 -11.52
CA ALA A 2 11.19 -12.78 -10.19
C ALA A 2 9.73 -12.37 -10.02
N HIS A 3 9.16 -12.65 -8.85
CA HIS A 3 7.84 -12.19 -8.47
C HIS A 3 7.90 -10.75 -7.94
N THR A 4 6.82 -10.02 -8.07
CA THR A 4 6.66 -8.67 -7.50
C THR A 4 5.41 -8.63 -6.63
N TYR A 5 5.59 -8.26 -5.37
CA TYR A 5 4.51 -8.15 -4.40
C TYR A 5 4.22 -6.69 -4.10
N LEU A 6 2.95 -6.32 -4.20
CA LEU A 6 2.48 -4.98 -3.84
C LEU A 6 1.99 -5.01 -2.39
N VAL A 7 2.50 -4.09 -1.59
CA VAL A 7 2.12 -3.95 -0.17
C VAL A 7 1.56 -2.56 0.06
N PRO A 8 0.23 -2.42 0.13
CA PRO A 8 -0.37 -1.15 0.55
C PRO A 8 -0.01 -0.87 2.01
N TYR A 9 0.39 0.36 2.31
CA TYR A 9 0.91 0.71 3.63
C TYR A 9 0.37 2.06 4.08
N ASP A 10 -0.35 2.08 5.20
CA ASP A 10 -0.95 3.30 5.77
C ASP A 10 -0.40 3.67 7.15
N GLY A 11 0.64 2.99 7.62
CA GLY A 11 1.22 3.22 8.93
C GLY A 11 0.50 2.54 10.09
N SER A 12 -0.63 1.88 9.84
CA SER A 12 -1.36 1.14 10.87
C SER A 12 -0.60 -0.08 11.36
N ASP A 13 -0.98 -0.61 12.52
CA ASP A 13 -0.38 -1.84 13.06
C ASP A 13 -0.62 -3.03 12.13
N ASN A 14 -1.79 -3.10 11.51
CA ASN A 14 -2.09 -4.13 10.51
C ASN A 14 -1.18 -4.04 9.30
N ALA A 15 -0.94 -2.81 8.80
CA ALA A 15 -0.04 -2.61 7.69
C ALA A 15 1.40 -3.00 8.04
N LYS A 16 1.84 -2.70 9.26
CA LYS A 16 3.17 -3.10 9.73
C LYS A 16 3.32 -4.61 9.77
N LYS A 17 2.32 -5.32 10.27
CA LYS A 17 2.32 -6.79 10.28
C LYS A 17 2.37 -7.36 8.86
N ALA A 18 1.57 -6.80 7.96
CA ALA A 18 1.55 -7.23 6.56
C ALA A 18 2.90 -6.98 5.88
N LEU A 19 3.51 -5.83 6.13
CA LEU A 19 4.83 -5.52 5.59
C LEU A 19 5.90 -6.48 6.09
N ASN A 20 5.93 -6.75 7.40
CA ASN A 20 6.90 -7.68 7.98
C ASN A 20 6.73 -9.08 7.40
N TRP A 21 5.48 -9.52 7.25
CA TRP A 21 5.18 -10.81 6.63
C TRP A 21 5.64 -10.85 5.17
N ALA A 22 5.38 -9.76 4.43
CA ALA A 22 5.79 -9.64 3.03
C ALA A 22 7.30 -9.66 2.88
N ILE A 23 8.03 -9.01 3.76
CA ILE A 23 9.50 -9.02 3.78
C ILE A 23 10.01 -10.46 3.95
N ASP A 24 9.49 -11.19 4.92
CA ASP A 24 9.90 -12.56 5.16
C ASP A 24 9.57 -13.47 3.97
N TYR A 25 8.40 -13.29 3.39
CA TYR A 25 7.98 -14.06 2.23
C TYR A 25 8.82 -13.74 0.99
N ALA A 26 9.14 -12.46 0.80
CA ALA A 26 10.02 -12.04 -0.29
C ALA A 26 11.42 -12.64 -0.19
N LYS A 27 11.94 -12.78 1.04
CA LYS A 27 13.23 -13.46 1.26
C LYS A 27 13.18 -14.91 0.81
N LEU A 28 12.10 -15.61 1.12
CA LEU A 28 11.92 -17.01 0.72
C LEU A 28 11.76 -17.19 -0.78
N THR A 29 11.05 -16.29 -1.42
CA THR A 29 10.68 -16.39 -2.83
C THR A 29 11.59 -15.59 -3.75
N LYS A 30 12.47 -14.78 -3.18
CA LYS A 30 13.34 -13.83 -3.91
C LYS A 30 12.53 -12.83 -4.74
N ALA A 31 11.41 -12.38 -4.18
CA ALA A 31 10.53 -11.43 -4.84
C ALA A 31 10.99 -9.99 -4.63
N ARG A 32 10.54 -9.11 -5.52
CA ARG A 32 10.63 -7.67 -5.37
C ARG A 32 9.43 -7.17 -4.57
N LEU A 33 9.65 -6.16 -3.73
CA LEU A 33 8.59 -5.51 -2.96
C LEU A 33 8.30 -4.12 -3.51
N GLU A 34 7.03 -3.83 -3.74
CA GLU A 34 6.55 -2.48 -4.01
C GLU A 34 5.64 -2.05 -2.87
N VAL A 35 6.10 -1.10 -2.08
CA VAL A 35 5.34 -0.57 -0.95
C VAL A 35 4.71 0.75 -1.39
N LEU A 36 3.39 0.85 -1.27
CA LEU A 36 2.62 1.98 -1.76
C LEU A 36 1.80 2.58 -0.62
N ASN A 37 2.09 3.85 -0.31
CA ASN A 37 1.27 4.66 0.59
C ASN A 37 0.32 5.51 -0.25
N ILE A 38 -0.99 5.36 -0.02
CA ILE A 38 -2.02 6.06 -0.79
C ILE A 38 -2.61 7.16 0.08
N GLN A 39 -2.47 8.40 -0.40
CA GLN A 39 -3.01 9.59 0.25
C GLN A 39 -4.33 9.99 -0.39
N PRO A 40 -5.26 10.57 0.40
CA PRO A 40 -6.51 11.07 -0.18
C PRO A 40 -6.25 12.23 -1.13
N SER A 41 -7.13 12.36 -2.14
CA SER A 41 -7.09 13.48 -3.06
C SER A 41 -7.78 14.70 -2.45
N PHE A 42 -7.12 15.85 -2.50
CA PHE A 42 -7.68 17.13 -2.05
C PHE A 42 -8.23 17.96 -3.24
N LYS A 43 -8.86 17.28 -4.20
CA LYS A 43 -9.39 17.93 -5.40
C LYS A 43 -10.77 18.58 -5.18
N THR A 44 -11.27 18.63 -3.96
CA THR A 44 -12.54 19.29 -3.70
C THR A 44 -12.42 20.82 -3.92
N VAL A 45 -13.50 21.45 -4.38
CA VAL A 45 -13.56 22.90 -4.57
C VAL A 45 -13.17 23.64 -3.30
N HIS A 46 -13.57 23.11 -2.15
CA HIS A 46 -13.30 23.71 -0.83
C HIS A 46 -11.79 23.68 -0.50
N ALA A 47 -11.14 22.57 -0.75
CA ALA A 47 -9.69 22.45 -0.54
C ALA A 47 -8.89 23.37 -1.48
N LYS A 48 -9.32 23.49 -2.73
CA LYS A 48 -8.68 24.38 -3.72
C LYS A 48 -8.81 25.86 -3.35
N THR A 49 -9.87 26.22 -2.62
CA THR A 49 -10.09 27.61 -2.17
C THR A 49 -9.24 27.98 -0.96
N LEU A 50 -8.96 27.01 -0.08
CA LEU A 50 -8.24 27.23 1.18
C LEU A 50 -6.73 27.02 1.03
N PHE A 51 -6.31 26.15 0.13
CA PHE A 51 -4.89 25.77 -0.04
C PHE A 51 -4.50 25.80 -1.50
N ASN A 52 -3.30 26.30 -1.79
CA ASN A 52 -2.76 26.20 -3.14
C ASN A 52 -2.19 24.81 -3.39
N LYS A 53 -1.85 24.53 -4.65
CA LYS A 53 -1.31 23.23 -5.04
C LYS A 53 -0.03 22.86 -4.29
N GLN A 54 0.84 23.82 -4.05
CA GLN A 54 2.10 23.61 -3.34
C GLN A 54 1.85 23.21 -1.88
N ASP A 55 0.91 23.87 -1.20
CA ASP A 55 0.56 23.54 0.19
C ASP A 55 0.03 22.11 0.31
N ILE A 56 -0.79 21.68 -0.64
CA ILE A 56 -1.34 20.33 -0.68
C ILE A 56 -0.21 19.30 -0.89
N GLU A 57 0.68 19.56 -1.82
CA GLU A 57 1.82 18.67 -2.10
C GLU A 57 2.75 18.55 -0.89
N GLU A 58 3.05 19.65 -0.22
CA GLU A 58 3.87 19.65 1.01
C GLU A 58 3.22 18.85 2.12
N TYR A 59 1.91 19.00 2.30
CA TYR A 59 1.15 18.28 3.32
C TYR A 59 1.13 16.78 3.02
N GLN A 60 0.93 16.39 1.76
CA GLN A 60 0.96 14.99 1.35
C GLN A 60 2.33 14.37 1.57
N CYS A 61 3.41 15.09 1.25
CA CYS A 61 4.77 14.63 1.50
C CYS A 61 5.04 14.44 2.99
N GLN A 62 4.55 15.34 3.82
CA GLN A 62 4.66 15.23 5.28
C GLN A 62 3.94 13.98 5.78
N LEU A 63 2.71 13.76 5.35
CA LEU A 63 1.94 12.57 5.73
C LEU A 63 2.63 11.28 5.28
N PHE A 64 3.18 11.29 4.07
CA PHE A 64 3.94 10.16 3.56
C PHE A 64 5.14 9.84 4.45
N ASN A 65 5.92 10.86 4.80
CA ASN A 65 7.09 10.68 5.66
C ASN A 65 6.71 10.16 7.05
N GLU A 66 5.63 10.68 7.63
CA GLU A 66 5.13 10.22 8.93
C GLU A 66 4.65 8.78 8.88
N CYS A 67 3.85 8.43 7.87
CA CYS A 67 3.31 7.08 7.73
C CYS A 67 4.39 6.03 7.45
N THR A 68 5.44 6.42 6.74
CA THR A 68 6.48 5.49 6.29
C THR A 68 7.75 5.53 7.14
N THR A 69 7.70 6.16 8.32
CA THR A 69 8.84 6.20 9.24
C THR A 69 9.34 4.79 9.55
N GLY A 70 10.62 4.54 9.34
CA GLY A 70 11.25 3.24 9.57
C GLY A 70 11.04 2.22 8.48
N VAL A 71 10.14 2.44 7.53
CA VAL A 71 9.84 1.49 6.46
C VAL A 71 11.03 1.31 5.53
N GLU A 72 11.65 2.41 5.12
CA GLU A 72 12.80 2.32 4.21
C GLU A 72 13.96 1.58 4.83
N ASP A 73 14.24 1.79 6.12
CA ASP A 73 15.28 1.06 6.83
C ASP A 73 14.98 -0.45 6.87
N ALA A 74 13.73 -0.81 7.16
CA ALA A 74 13.30 -2.20 7.15
C ALA A 74 13.47 -2.85 5.77
N LEU A 75 13.14 -2.11 4.70
CA LEU A 75 13.30 -2.58 3.34
C LEU A 75 14.77 -2.74 2.94
N LYS A 76 15.61 -1.77 3.30
CA LYS A 76 17.06 -1.86 3.06
C LYS A 76 17.66 -3.07 3.77
N ASN A 77 17.27 -3.29 5.03
CA ASN A 77 17.77 -4.41 5.83
C ASN A 77 17.25 -5.75 5.34
N SER A 78 16.17 -5.77 4.57
CA SER A 78 15.59 -7.01 4.04
C SER A 78 16.46 -7.69 2.99
N GLY A 79 17.29 -6.93 2.30
CA GLY A 79 18.07 -7.43 1.16
C GLY A 79 17.27 -7.64 -0.11
N ALA A 80 15.95 -7.41 -0.10
CA ALA A 80 15.11 -7.52 -1.28
C ALA A 80 15.20 -6.25 -2.15
N GLU A 81 14.97 -6.40 -3.44
CA GLU A 81 14.71 -5.23 -4.28
C GLU A 81 13.39 -4.61 -3.86
N TYR A 82 13.32 -3.29 -3.78
CA TYR A 82 12.11 -2.63 -3.34
C TYR A 82 11.91 -1.26 -3.99
N SER A 83 10.67 -0.81 -3.95
CA SER A 83 10.32 0.60 -4.16
C SER A 83 9.38 1.03 -3.04
N LEU A 84 9.45 2.30 -2.67
CA LEU A 84 8.56 2.93 -1.70
C LEU A 84 8.02 4.19 -2.34
N GLN A 85 6.72 4.20 -2.61
CA GLN A 85 6.09 5.27 -3.38
C GLN A 85 4.80 5.75 -2.74
N MET A 86 4.42 6.98 -3.10
CA MET A 86 3.16 7.59 -2.71
C MET A 86 2.21 7.60 -3.92
N GLY A 87 0.97 7.16 -3.69
CA GLY A 87 -0.12 7.34 -4.62
C GLY A 87 -1.14 8.33 -4.05
N VAL A 88 -1.98 8.88 -4.90
CA VAL A 88 -3.01 9.84 -4.50
C VAL A 88 -4.33 9.44 -5.15
N GLY A 89 -5.39 9.35 -4.34
CA GLY A 89 -6.73 9.01 -4.80
C GLY A 89 -7.46 8.04 -3.90
N ASP A 90 -8.50 7.42 -4.41
CA ASP A 90 -9.22 6.37 -3.71
C ASP A 90 -8.35 5.11 -3.67
N PRO A 91 -8.08 4.54 -2.48
CA PRO A 91 -7.23 3.36 -2.38
C PRO A 91 -7.64 2.19 -3.26
N LYS A 92 -8.94 1.94 -3.38
CA LYS A 92 -9.46 0.82 -4.20
C LYS A 92 -9.10 1.00 -5.68
N GLU A 93 -9.31 2.21 -6.19
CA GLU A 93 -9.01 2.54 -7.60
C GLU A 93 -7.51 2.58 -7.86
N VAL A 94 -6.76 3.22 -6.97
CA VAL A 94 -5.30 3.36 -7.12
C VAL A 94 -4.63 1.98 -7.14
N LEU A 95 -5.04 1.08 -6.26
CA LEU A 95 -4.46 -0.27 -6.20
C LEU A 95 -4.76 -1.07 -7.47
N VAL A 96 -6.00 -1.05 -7.95
CA VAL A 96 -6.37 -1.75 -9.18
C VAL A 96 -5.60 -1.20 -10.38
N GLU A 97 -5.52 0.12 -10.51
CA GLU A 97 -4.77 0.76 -11.58
C GLU A 97 -3.28 0.47 -11.50
N THR A 98 -2.71 0.45 -10.30
CA THR A 98 -1.30 0.14 -10.10
C THR A 98 -0.97 -1.27 -10.58
N VAL A 99 -1.81 -2.25 -10.24
CA VAL A 99 -1.61 -3.63 -10.71
C VAL A 99 -1.73 -3.71 -12.23
N LYS A 100 -2.76 -3.10 -12.80
CA LYS A 100 -2.97 -3.10 -14.26
C LYS A 100 -1.82 -2.43 -15.00
N ALA A 101 -1.38 -1.26 -14.53
CA ALA A 101 -0.26 -0.53 -15.15
C ALA A 101 1.05 -1.33 -15.08
N SER A 102 1.26 -2.09 -14.01
CA SER A 102 2.47 -2.89 -13.86
C SER A 102 2.63 -3.96 -14.93
N ARG A 103 1.54 -4.39 -15.56
CA ARG A 103 1.55 -5.42 -16.60
C ARG A 103 2.36 -5.02 -17.83
N GLU A 104 2.50 -3.72 -18.06
CA GLU A 104 3.26 -3.15 -19.17
C GLU A 104 4.72 -2.85 -18.78
N THR A 105 5.14 -3.22 -17.58
CA THR A 105 6.49 -2.97 -17.06
C THR A 105 7.30 -4.25 -16.98
N ALA A 106 8.59 -4.10 -16.66
CA ALA A 106 9.48 -5.24 -16.44
C ALA A 106 9.14 -6.02 -15.16
N ASN A 107 8.34 -5.43 -14.25
CA ASN A 107 8.02 -6.00 -12.95
C ASN A 107 6.50 -6.07 -12.72
N PRO A 108 5.76 -6.92 -13.46
CA PRO A 108 4.33 -7.06 -13.24
C PRO A 108 4.03 -7.52 -11.81
N ILE A 109 3.07 -6.86 -11.17
CA ILE A 109 2.62 -7.25 -9.84
C ILE A 109 1.77 -8.51 -9.96
N ASP A 110 2.16 -9.55 -9.24
CA ASP A 110 1.47 -10.85 -9.28
C ASP A 110 0.82 -11.24 -7.95
N LEU A 111 0.99 -10.42 -6.90
CA LEU A 111 0.39 -10.66 -5.60
C LEU A 111 0.27 -9.35 -4.83
N ILE A 112 -0.89 -9.13 -4.20
CA ILE A 112 -1.05 -8.05 -3.21
C ILE A 112 -1.00 -8.70 -1.83
N ILE A 113 -0.18 -8.17 -0.93
CA ILE A 113 -0.10 -8.60 0.46
C ILE A 113 -0.55 -7.43 1.33
N MET A 114 -1.62 -7.59 2.07
CA MET A 114 -2.20 -6.51 2.86
C MET A 114 -2.81 -7.02 4.15
N GLY A 115 -2.98 -6.11 5.10
CA GLY A 115 -3.67 -6.43 6.35
C GLY A 115 -5.17 -6.63 6.13
N SER A 116 -5.81 -7.33 7.05
CA SER A 116 -7.26 -7.56 6.99
C SER A 116 -8.06 -6.28 7.19
N ARG A 117 -7.50 -5.27 7.88
CA ARG A 117 -8.13 -3.99 8.19
C ARG A 117 -7.13 -2.85 8.05
N GLY A 118 -7.65 -1.62 7.83
CA GLY A 118 -6.85 -0.41 7.87
C GLY A 118 -6.86 0.23 9.26
N THR A 119 -6.93 1.55 9.31
CA THR A 119 -6.83 2.35 10.54
C THR A 119 -8.10 2.33 11.39
N ASN A 120 -9.23 1.84 10.87
CA ASN A 120 -10.51 1.88 11.59
C ASN A 120 -10.81 0.53 12.25
N PRO A 121 -10.67 0.41 13.61
CA PRO A 121 -10.88 -0.85 14.31
C PRO A 121 -12.35 -1.19 14.57
N PHE A 122 -13.29 -0.32 14.23
CA PHE A 122 -14.69 -0.45 14.65
C PHE A 122 -15.59 -1.20 13.67
N PHE A 123 -15.10 -1.52 12.48
CA PHE A 123 -15.88 -2.35 11.57
C PHE A 123 -15.84 -3.80 12.06
N GLY A 124 -16.99 -4.33 12.43
CA GLY A 124 -17.13 -5.66 13.04
C GLY A 124 -16.88 -6.83 12.11
N GLY A 125 -16.51 -6.59 10.86
CA GLY A 125 -16.17 -7.66 9.92
C GLY A 125 -14.72 -8.09 10.03
N VAL A 126 -14.40 -9.23 9.47
CA VAL A 126 -13.04 -9.76 9.40
C VAL A 126 -12.19 -8.95 8.43
N LEU A 127 -12.79 -8.46 7.34
CA LEU A 127 -12.10 -7.70 6.30
C LEU A 127 -12.53 -6.24 6.29
N GLY A 128 -11.57 -5.34 6.09
CA GLY A 128 -11.84 -3.95 5.81
C GLY A 128 -12.34 -3.74 4.38
N SER A 129 -12.82 -2.52 4.09
CA SER A 129 -13.42 -2.21 2.78
C SER A 129 -12.43 -2.33 1.63
N VAL A 130 -11.17 -1.93 1.83
CA VAL A 130 -10.14 -2.00 0.79
C VAL A 130 -9.75 -3.46 0.52
N SER A 131 -9.54 -4.25 1.58
CA SER A 131 -9.22 -5.68 1.45
C SER A 131 -10.31 -6.44 0.71
N TYR A 132 -11.56 -6.20 1.09
CA TYR A 132 -12.71 -6.80 0.41
C TYR A 132 -12.77 -6.41 -1.07
N ALA A 133 -12.57 -5.12 -1.35
CA ALA A 133 -12.61 -4.63 -2.73
C ALA A 133 -11.50 -5.24 -3.59
N MET A 134 -10.31 -5.44 -3.04
CA MET A 134 -9.20 -6.05 -3.79
C MET A 134 -9.49 -7.51 -4.12
N ILE A 135 -9.98 -8.28 -3.17
CA ILE A 135 -10.37 -9.66 -3.41
C ILE A 135 -11.48 -9.72 -4.47
N ASN A 136 -12.48 -8.87 -4.33
CA ASN A 136 -13.63 -8.84 -5.23
C ASN A 136 -13.28 -8.34 -6.64
N SER A 137 -12.23 -7.54 -6.78
CA SER A 137 -11.81 -7.01 -8.09
C SER A 137 -11.27 -8.08 -9.05
N GLY A 138 -10.71 -9.15 -8.49
CA GLY A 138 -10.09 -10.20 -9.28
C GLY A 138 -8.87 -9.75 -10.09
N VAL A 139 -8.28 -8.60 -9.76
CA VAL A 139 -7.17 -8.02 -10.55
C VAL A 139 -5.89 -8.86 -10.45
N CYS A 140 -5.64 -9.45 -9.29
CA CYS A 140 -4.54 -10.41 -9.07
C CYS A 140 -4.80 -11.15 -7.76
N PRO A 141 -4.03 -12.21 -7.44
CA PRO A 141 -4.10 -12.85 -6.13
C PRO A 141 -3.87 -11.88 -5.00
N VAL A 142 -4.58 -12.07 -3.90
CA VAL A 142 -4.51 -11.22 -2.71
C VAL A 142 -4.27 -12.11 -1.50
N MET A 143 -3.23 -11.77 -0.73
CA MET A 143 -2.92 -12.44 0.53
C MET A 143 -3.29 -11.51 1.67
N ILE A 144 -4.15 -11.97 2.56
CA ILE A 144 -4.61 -11.19 3.70
C ILE A 144 -3.91 -11.66 4.95
N ILE A 145 -3.23 -10.73 5.62
CA ILE A 145 -2.57 -11.00 6.90
C ILE A 145 -3.53 -10.64 8.02
N PRO A 146 -4.02 -11.62 8.78
CA PRO A 146 -5.02 -11.36 9.81
C PRO A 146 -4.44 -10.55 10.96
N GLN A 147 -5.32 -9.81 11.61
CA GLN A 147 -4.98 -9.13 12.86
C GLN A 147 -4.95 -10.17 13.97
N GLU A 148 -3.86 -10.22 14.72
CA GLU A 148 -3.80 -11.06 15.92
C GLU A 148 -4.69 -10.47 17.01
N LYS A 149 -5.34 -11.37 17.73
CA LYS A 149 -6.12 -10.98 18.90
C LYS A 149 -5.18 -10.70 20.09
#